data_b55f2e87edbcdfb6579586dc271bc690
#
_entry.id   b55f2e87edbcdfb6579586dc271bc690
#
_cell.length_a   1.000
_cell.length_b   1.000
_cell.length_c   1.000
_cell.angle_alpha   90.00
_cell.angle_beta   90.00
_cell.angle_gamma   90.00
#
_symmetry.space_group_name_H-M   'P 1'
#
loop_
_entity.id
_entity.type
_entity.pdbx_description
1 polymer ?
#
loop_
_entity_poly.entity_id
_entity_poly.type
_entity_poly.pdbx_seq_one_letter_code
_entity_poly.pdbx_strand_id
1 'polypeptide(L)'
;MNYDIAIIGGGPAGYTAAERAAEGGLKTVLFEKNAIGGVCLNEGCIPTKTLLYSAKILDSFKTSSKYGISPEGTPSFDMDKIIRRKNRTVKKLTSGVKMRLTSSEITIVEGTAVLNGETDGMIRIQCGNALFTVKNVLL
;
A
#
# COMPACT_ATOMS: atom_id res chain seq x y z
N MET A 1 18.12 3.86 -17.88
CA MET A 1 18.43 4.20 -16.46
C MET A 1 18.77 2.90 -15.74
N ASN A 2 19.92 2.85 -15.07
CA ASN A 2 20.43 1.61 -14.47
C ASN A 2 20.13 1.55 -12.97
N TYR A 3 19.64 0.41 -12.50
CA TYR A 3 19.33 0.10 -11.10
C TYR A 3 19.92 -1.26 -10.70
N ASP A 4 20.11 -1.48 -9.40
CA ASP A 4 20.54 -2.78 -8.89
C ASP A 4 19.36 -3.74 -8.77
N ILE A 5 18.18 -3.21 -8.41
CA ILE A 5 16.97 -4.01 -8.30
C ILE A 5 15.74 -3.23 -8.76
N ALA A 6 14.88 -3.92 -9.49
CA ALA A 6 13.51 -3.49 -9.78
C ALA A 6 12.51 -4.33 -8.99
N ILE A 7 11.49 -3.66 -8.47
CA ILE A 7 10.37 -4.32 -7.80
C ILE A 7 9.10 -3.97 -8.57
N ILE A 8 8.37 -4.99 -8.99
CA ILE A 8 7.13 -4.82 -9.75
C ILE A 8 5.94 -5.13 -8.87
N GLY A 9 5.21 -4.09 -8.52
CA GLY A 9 4.07 -4.09 -7.61
C GLY A 9 4.37 -3.36 -6.30
N GLY A 10 3.59 -2.31 -6.02
CA GLY A 10 3.70 -1.45 -4.83
C GLY A 10 2.81 -1.89 -3.67
N GLY A 11 2.41 -3.16 -3.61
CA GLY A 11 1.69 -3.76 -2.47
C GLY A 11 2.58 -4.00 -1.25
N PRO A 12 2.04 -4.62 -0.17
CA PRO A 12 2.80 -4.80 1.09
C PRO A 12 4.15 -5.51 0.92
N ALA A 13 4.23 -6.52 0.10
CA ALA A 13 5.50 -7.20 -0.20
C ALA A 13 6.47 -6.27 -0.93
N GLY A 14 5.97 -5.58 -1.99
CA GLY A 14 6.81 -4.75 -2.84
C GLY A 14 7.37 -3.52 -2.14
N TYR A 15 6.55 -2.73 -1.45
CA TYR A 15 7.08 -1.56 -0.75
C TYR A 15 8.02 -1.94 0.41
N THR A 16 7.76 -3.04 1.11
CA THR A 16 8.65 -3.54 2.15
C THR A 16 9.98 -4.02 1.57
N ALA A 17 9.94 -4.74 0.46
CA ALA A 17 11.15 -5.18 -0.23
C ALA A 17 11.96 -3.99 -0.77
N ALA A 18 11.30 -2.96 -1.30
CA ALA A 18 11.94 -1.75 -1.78
C ALA A 18 12.68 -1.00 -0.65
N GLU A 19 12.02 -0.82 0.50
CA GLU A 19 12.64 -0.23 1.69
C GLU A 19 13.89 -1.02 2.12
N ARG A 20 13.78 -2.35 2.20
CA ARG A 20 14.92 -3.22 2.57
C ARG A 20 16.07 -3.20 1.57
N ALA A 21 15.76 -3.18 0.28
CA ALA A 21 16.77 -3.09 -0.77
C ALA A 21 17.55 -1.75 -0.66
N ALA A 22 16.84 -0.64 -0.48
CA ALA A 22 17.44 0.67 -0.31
C ALA A 22 18.26 0.79 0.98
N GLU A 23 17.76 0.26 2.12
CA GLU A 23 18.52 0.15 3.38
C GLU A 23 19.82 -0.66 3.21
N GLY A 24 19.81 -1.65 2.32
CA GLY A 24 21.00 -2.43 1.92
C GLY A 24 21.92 -1.71 0.94
N GLY A 25 21.67 -0.46 0.60
CA GLY A 25 22.47 0.35 -0.31
C GLY A 25 22.24 0.06 -1.80
N LEU A 26 21.18 -0.68 -2.15
CA LEU A 26 20.86 -0.97 -3.55
C LEU A 26 20.09 0.19 -4.17
N LYS A 27 20.51 0.60 -5.35
CA LYS A 27 19.76 1.57 -6.17
C LYS A 27 18.48 0.90 -6.67
N THR A 28 17.35 1.30 -6.10
CA THR A 28 16.05 0.61 -6.22
C THR A 28 15.05 1.41 -7.05
N VAL A 29 14.32 0.71 -7.92
CA VAL A 29 13.14 1.23 -8.62
C VAL A 29 11.93 0.37 -8.32
N LEU A 30 10.81 1.00 -8.00
CA LEU A 30 9.53 0.36 -7.72
C LEU A 30 8.50 0.78 -8.78
N PHE A 31 7.90 -0.20 -9.44
CA PHE A 31 6.81 0.02 -10.41
C PHE A 31 5.47 -0.30 -9.79
N GLU A 32 4.50 0.61 -9.91
CA GLU A 32 3.12 0.37 -9.48
C GLU A 32 2.14 0.89 -10.54
N LYS A 33 1.27 0.03 -11.02
CA LYS A 33 0.33 0.38 -12.10
C LYS A 33 -0.91 1.14 -11.64
N ASN A 34 -1.28 1.02 -10.36
CA ASN A 34 -2.48 1.64 -9.79
C ASN A 34 -2.10 2.62 -8.66
N ALA A 35 -2.02 2.09 -7.43
CA ALA A 35 -1.77 2.93 -6.26
C ALA A 35 -0.82 2.25 -5.28
N ILE A 36 0.17 2.99 -4.79
CA ILE A 36 1.07 2.53 -3.73
C ILE A 36 0.25 2.04 -2.53
N GLY A 37 0.66 0.88 -1.99
CA GLY A 37 -0.07 0.17 -0.95
C GLY A 37 -0.85 -1.04 -1.46
N GLY A 38 -1.04 -1.12 -2.80
CA GLY A 38 -1.73 -2.22 -3.47
C GLY A 38 -3.16 -2.42 -2.98
N VAL A 39 -3.73 -3.57 -3.27
CA VAL A 39 -5.11 -3.92 -2.85
C VAL A 39 -5.26 -3.87 -1.32
N CYS A 40 -4.28 -4.32 -0.57
CA CYS A 40 -4.38 -4.38 0.90
C CYS A 40 -4.69 -3.02 1.52
N LEU A 41 -3.94 -1.98 1.20
CA LEU A 41 -4.14 -0.66 1.79
C LEU A 41 -5.32 0.08 1.17
N ASN A 42 -5.53 -0.05 -0.13
CA ASN A 42 -6.50 0.77 -0.85
C ASN A 42 -7.91 0.18 -0.86
N GLU A 43 -8.06 -1.14 -1.03
CA GLU A 43 -9.34 -1.79 -1.29
C GLU A 43 -9.63 -3.01 -0.39
N GLY A 44 -8.61 -3.54 0.29
CA GLY A 44 -8.69 -4.80 1.04
C GLY A 44 -8.60 -4.63 2.55
N CYS A 45 -7.44 -4.94 3.11
CA CYS A 45 -7.20 -5.11 4.55
C CYS A 45 -7.61 -3.87 5.37
N ILE A 46 -7.18 -2.69 4.95
CA ILE A 46 -7.41 -1.47 5.74
C ILE A 46 -8.85 -0.97 5.64
N PRO A 47 -9.46 -0.85 4.45
CA PRO A 47 -10.88 -0.56 4.33
C PRO A 47 -11.74 -1.52 5.14
N THR A 48 -11.54 -2.82 4.97
CA THR A 48 -12.33 -3.86 5.65
C THR A 48 -12.21 -3.75 7.17
N LYS A 49 -10.98 -3.69 7.71
CA LYS A 49 -10.76 -3.57 9.16
C LYS A 49 -11.33 -2.27 9.72
N THR A 50 -11.27 -1.18 8.95
CA THR A 50 -11.83 0.11 9.38
C THR A 50 -13.35 0.08 9.48
N LEU A 51 -14.02 -0.58 8.54
CA LEU A 51 -15.47 -0.77 8.53
C LEU A 51 -15.92 -1.75 9.64
N LEU A 52 -15.25 -2.89 9.74
CA LEU A 52 -15.53 -3.89 10.79
C LEU A 52 -15.36 -3.32 12.21
N TYR A 53 -14.39 -2.41 12.40
CA TYR A 53 -14.22 -1.77 13.70
C TYR A 53 -15.42 -0.88 14.07
N SER A 54 -16.01 -0.17 13.10
CA SER A 54 -17.24 0.60 13.34
C SER A 54 -18.43 -0.29 13.69
N ALA A 55 -18.56 -1.44 12.99
CA ALA A 55 -19.59 -2.45 13.32
C ALA A 55 -19.38 -3.04 14.72
N LYS A 56 -18.12 -3.35 15.09
CA LYS A 56 -17.76 -3.86 16.41
C LYS A 56 -18.15 -2.89 17.53
N ILE A 57 -17.94 -1.60 17.33
CA ILE A 57 -18.34 -0.58 18.32
C ILE A 57 -19.86 -0.57 18.52
N LEU A 58 -20.61 -0.63 17.42
CA LEU A 58 -22.07 -0.69 17.48
C LEU A 58 -22.56 -1.97 18.19
N ASP A 59 -21.92 -3.10 17.92
CA ASP A 59 -22.26 -4.36 18.56
C ASP A 59 -21.88 -4.37 20.05
N SER A 60 -20.74 -3.77 20.42
CA SER A 60 -20.33 -3.60 21.81
C SER A 60 -21.33 -2.74 22.59
N PHE A 61 -21.94 -1.73 21.96
CA PHE A 61 -23.00 -0.95 22.59
C PHE A 61 -24.21 -1.81 22.94
N LYS A 62 -24.64 -2.70 22.02
CA LYS A 62 -25.79 -3.59 22.23
C LYS A 62 -25.55 -4.63 23.34
N THR A 63 -24.30 -5.01 23.55
CA THR A 63 -23.92 -6.06 24.51
C THR A 63 -23.33 -5.52 25.82
N SER A 64 -23.23 -4.21 25.97
CA SER A 64 -22.55 -3.53 27.08
C SER A 64 -23.12 -3.84 28.44
N SER A 65 -24.44 -4.13 28.55
CA SER A 65 -25.09 -4.52 29.82
C SER A 65 -24.47 -5.74 30.47
N LYS A 66 -23.93 -6.67 29.70
CA LYS A 66 -23.19 -7.83 30.20
C LYS A 66 -21.92 -7.46 31.00
N TYR A 67 -21.44 -6.26 30.80
CA TYR A 67 -20.25 -5.74 31.46
C TYR A 67 -20.56 -4.65 32.49
N GLY A 68 -21.84 -4.53 32.91
CA GLY A 68 -22.27 -3.54 33.86
C GLY A 68 -22.36 -2.10 33.32
N ILE A 69 -22.34 -1.94 32.02
CA ILE A 69 -22.45 -0.65 31.33
C ILE A 69 -23.85 -0.55 30.73
N SER A 70 -24.63 0.42 31.21
CA SER A 70 -26.00 0.67 30.73
C SER A 70 -26.01 1.97 29.91
N PRO A 71 -25.84 1.90 28.59
CA PRO A 71 -25.89 3.09 27.75
C PRO A 71 -27.33 3.61 27.65
N GLU A 72 -27.49 4.92 27.64
CA GLU A 72 -28.78 5.57 27.40
C GLU A 72 -29.10 5.66 25.91
N GLY A 73 -30.36 5.49 25.55
CA GLY A 73 -30.87 5.65 24.20
C GLY A 73 -30.61 4.47 23.26
N THR A 74 -30.98 4.65 22.00
CA THR A 74 -30.79 3.65 20.94
C THR A 74 -29.58 4.04 20.08
N PRO A 75 -28.63 3.13 19.85
CA PRO A 75 -27.46 3.45 19.01
C PRO A 75 -27.89 3.71 17.58
N SER A 76 -27.39 4.79 17.01
CA SER A 76 -27.55 5.11 15.59
C SER A 76 -26.19 5.15 14.93
N PHE A 77 -26.15 5.03 13.61
CA PHE A 77 -24.93 5.15 12.83
C PHE A 77 -25.13 6.10 11.64
N ASP A 78 -24.06 6.73 11.24
CA ASP A 78 -23.99 7.62 10.09
C ASP A 78 -23.01 6.98 9.09
N MET A 79 -23.54 6.41 8.02
CA MET A 79 -22.73 5.70 7.02
C MET A 79 -21.73 6.63 6.33
N ASP A 80 -22.09 7.88 6.09
CA ASP A 80 -21.19 8.84 5.44
C ASP A 80 -19.98 9.15 6.34
N LYS A 81 -20.18 9.28 7.65
CA LYS A 81 -19.07 9.45 8.60
C LYS A 81 -18.17 8.22 8.65
N ILE A 82 -18.76 7.02 8.59
CA ILE A 82 -18.01 5.75 8.57
C ILE A 82 -17.15 5.69 7.31
N ILE A 83 -17.71 5.99 6.14
CA ILE A 83 -16.99 6.00 4.86
C ILE A 83 -15.91 7.09 4.85
N ARG A 84 -16.19 8.30 5.31
CA ARG A 84 -15.17 9.36 5.42
C ARG A 84 -14.01 8.95 6.34
N ARG A 85 -14.31 8.30 7.48
CA ARG A 85 -13.29 7.77 8.39
C ARG A 85 -12.42 6.72 7.67
N LYS A 86 -13.03 5.76 6.97
CA LYS A 86 -12.35 4.74 6.19
C LYS A 86 -11.42 5.38 5.14
N ASN A 87 -11.91 6.32 4.34
CA ASN A 87 -11.13 7.00 3.32
C ASN A 87 -9.93 7.78 3.91
N ARG A 88 -10.12 8.45 5.05
CA ARG A 88 -9.05 9.16 5.77
C ARG A 88 -7.96 8.20 6.25
N THR A 89 -8.34 7.04 6.77
CA THR A 89 -7.40 6.02 7.24
C THR A 89 -6.56 5.48 6.09
N VAL A 90 -7.19 5.13 4.96
CA VAL A 90 -6.51 4.68 3.75
C VAL A 90 -5.52 5.74 3.27
N LYS A 91 -5.98 6.98 3.09
CA LYS A 91 -5.12 8.10 2.64
C LYS A 91 -3.92 8.32 3.56
N LYS A 92 -4.12 8.27 4.88
CA LYS A 92 -3.03 8.43 5.86
C LYS A 92 -1.96 7.35 5.69
N LEU A 93 -2.37 6.09 5.55
CA LEU A 93 -1.44 4.96 5.44
C LEU A 93 -0.71 4.94 4.10
N THR A 94 -1.41 5.13 3.00
CA THR A 94 -0.79 5.17 1.66
C THR A 94 0.18 6.34 1.51
N SER A 95 -0.19 7.52 2.03
CA SER A 95 0.72 8.68 2.05
C SER A 95 1.96 8.43 2.92
N GLY A 96 1.82 7.73 4.05
CA GLY A 96 2.94 7.35 4.90
C GLY A 96 3.91 6.39 4.21
N VAL A 97 3.40 5.40 3.48
CA VAL A 97 4.24 4.50 2.67
C VAL A 97 4.96 5.28 1.58
N LYS A 98 4.24 6.11 0.80
CA LYS A 98 4.84 6.91 -0.27
C LYS A 98 5.95 7.84 0.25
N MET A 99 5.74 8.46 1.40
CA MET A 99 6.74 9.31 2.04
C MET A 99 8.01 8.53 2.43
N ARG A 100 7.87 7.33 3.02
CA ARG A 100 9.03 6.50 3.38
C ARG A 100 9.82 6.07 2.15
N LEU A 101 9.14 5.58 1.11
CA LEU A 101 9.79 5.20 -0.15
C LEU A 101 10.59 6.37 -0.75
N THR A 102 10.01 7.58 -0.74
CA THR A 102 10.68 8.78 -1.26
C THR A 102 11.88 9.18 -0.38
N SER A 103 11.74 9.11 0.97
CA SER A 103 12.86 9.43 1.89
C SER A 103 14.01 8.44 1.78
N SER A 104 13.75 7.21 1.35
CA SER A 104 14.76 6.19 1.09
C SER A 104 15.34 6.26 -0.34
N GLU A 105 15.12 7.35 -1.05
CA GLU A 105 15.61 7.59 -2.42
C GLU A 105 15.18 6.52 -3.45
N ILE A 106 14.08 5.80 -3.17
CA ILE A 106 13.52 4.81 -4.08
C ILE A 106 12.81 5.52 -5.23
N THR A 107 13.19 5.19 -6.45
CA THR A 107 12.50 5.70 -7.63
C THR A 107 11.15 4.99 -7.79
N ILE A 108 10.06 5.74 -7.69
CA ILE A 108 8.70 5.23 -7.92
C ILE A 108 8.30 5.56 -9.36
N VAL A 109 7.89 4.53 -10.10
CA VAL A 109 7.42 4.66 -11.48
C VAL A 109 5.96 4.20 -11.53
N GLU A 110 5.06 5.12 -11.86
CA GLU A 110 3.65 4.83 -12.03
C GLU A 110 3.40 4.28 -13.43
N GLY A 111 2.91 3.05 -13.53
CA GLY A 111 2.59 2.39 -14.79
C GLY A 111 2.81 0.89 -14.77
N THR A 112 2.40 0.25 -15.87
CA THR A 112 2.59 -1.19 -16.07
C THR A 112 4.01 -1.47 -16.54
N ALA A 113 4.78 -2.17 -15.72
CA ALA A 113 6.11 -2.65 -16.07
C ALA A 113 6.01 -3.97 -16.86
N VAL A 114 6.73 -4.06 -17.95
CA VAL A 114 6.82 -5.25 -18.81
C VAL A 114 8.28 -5.67 -18.94
N LEU A 115 8.57 -6.94 -18.68
CA LEU A 115 9.89 -7.50 -18.90
C LEU A 115 10.15 -7.57 -20.40
N ASN A 116 11.23 -6.96 -20.87
CA ASN A 116 11.58 -6.83 -22.28
C ASN A 116 12.96 -7.47 -22.61
N GLY A 117 13.14 -8.68 -22.10
CA GLY A 117 14.34 -9.48 -22.33
C GLY A 117 15.55 -9.03 -21.52
N GLU A 118 16.71 -9.56 -21.87
CA GLU A 118 18.00 -9.33 -21.21
C GLU A 118 19.05 -8.95 -22.25
N THR A 119 19.99 -8.10 -21.88
CA THR A 119 21.15 -7.73 -22.71
C THR A 119 22.34 -7.46 -21.78
N ASP A 120 23.47 -8.08 -22.06
CA ASP A 120 24.74 -7.92 -21.32
C ASP A 120 24.57 -8.18 -19.80
N GLY A 121 23.81 -9.21 -19.42
CA GLY A 121 23.55 -9.58 -18.03
C GLY A 121 22.62 -8.61 -17.29
N MET A 122 21.95 -7.70 -18.01
CA MET A 122 20.99 -6.74 -17.45
C MET A 122 19.58 -7.00 -17.99
N ILE A 123 18.63 -7.11 -17.07
CA ILE A 123 17.21 -7.27 -17.41
C ILE A 123 16.64 -5.92 -17.86
N ARG A 124 15.93 -5.92 -18.97
CA ARG A 124 15.25 -4.75 -19.50
C ARG A 124 13.80 -4.73 -19.09
N ILE A 125 13.35 -3.60 -18.57
CA ILE A 125 11.95 -3.35 -18.18
C ILE A 125 11.45 -2.13 -18.92
N GLN A 126 10.32 -2.28 -19.60
CA GLN A 126 9.63 -1.19 -20.25
C GLN A 126 8.43 -0.75 -19.41
N CYS A 127 8.28 0.56 -19.20
CA CYS A 127 7.12 1.16 -18.59
C CYS A 127 6.70 2.39 -19.39
N GLY A 128 5.59 2.33 -20.09
CA GLY A 128 5.21 3.31 -21.08
C GLY A 128 6.29 3.44 -22.16
N ASN A 129 6.79 4.66 -22.39
CA ASN A 129 7.87 4.93 -23.35
C ASN A 129 9.28 4.87 -22.73
N ALA A 130 9.38 4.61 -21.41
CA ALA A 130 10.66 4.56 -20.71
C ALA A 130 11.22 3.14 -20.64
N LEU A 131 12.54 3.02 -20.84
CA LEU A 131 13.30 1.78 -20.72
C LEU A 131 14.24 1.87 -19.50
N PHE A 132 14.16 0.83 -18.66
CA PHE A 132 14.99 0.66 -17.48
C PHE A 132 15.83 -0.61 -17.64
N THR A 133 17.05 -0.57 -17.10
CA THR A 133 17.94 -1.73 -17.05
C THR A 133 18.29 -2.02 -15.59
N VAL A 134 18.20 -3.26 -15.19
CA VAL A 134 18.36 -3.67 -13.80
C VAL A 134 19.11 -4.99 -13.69
N LYS A 135 19.84 -5.20 -12.59
CA LYS A 135 20.54 -6.47 -12.34
C LYS A 135 19.59 -7.57 -11.86
N ASN A 136 18.60 -7.19 -11.05
CA ASN A 136 17.67 -8.12 -10.42
C ASN A 136 16.24 -7.60 -10.52
N VAL A 137 15.28 -8.52 -10.56
CA VAL A 137 13.85 -8.21 -10.55
C VAL A 137 13.16 -9.05 -9.48
N LEU A 138 12.30 -8.39 -8.68
CA LEU A 138 11.34 -9.02 -7.78
C LEU A 138 9.92 -8.75 -8.32
N LEU A 139 9.10 -9.82 -8.43
CA LEU A 139 7.71 -9.79 -8.88
C LEU A 139 6.74 -10.03 -7.71
#